data_1afc15a672bf22cb8437839b316d13e3
#
_entry.id   1afc15a672bf22cb8437839b316d13e3
#
_cell.length_a   1.000
_cell.length_b   1.000
_cell.length_c   1.000
_cell.angle_alpha   90.00
_cell.angle_beta   90.00
_cell.angle_gamma   90.00
#
_symmetry.space_group_name_H-M   'P 1'
#
loop_
_entity.id
_entity.type
_entity.pdbx_description
1 polymer ?
#
loop_
_entity_poly.entity_id
_entity_poly.type
_entity_poly.pdbx_seq_one_letter_code
_entity_poly.pdbx_strand_id
1 'polypeptide(L)'
;MSIARRSVDERSRPAFKLCDSVDAFGSPAFAEVLSRELLALPDGVLPIAGEQGGLIDPTSLGVTLLSSRATAERIEVAVGVFFTEIVGGCSCGDEPFGVNSYKELRLRIERVDGATRGL
;
A
#
# COMPACT_ATOMS: atom_id res chain seq x y z
N MET A 1 17.54 -10.78 25.72
CA MET A 1 18.16 -11.01 24.45
C MET A 1 17.17 -11.02 23.31
N SER A 2 16.29 -11.97 23.30
CA SER A 2 15.41 -12.15 22.17
C SER A 2 14.29 -11.13 22.11
N ILE A 3 13.90 -10.57 23.24
CA ILE A 3 12.74 -9.65 23.28
C ILE A 3 13.04 -8.37 22.51
N ALA A 4 14.17 -7.75 22.78
CA ALA A 4 14.52 -6.51 22.09
C ALA A 4 14.69 -6.76 20.60
N ARG A 5 15.29 -7.88 20.26
CA ARG A 5 15.47 -8.23 18.87
C ARG A 5 14.14 -8.49 18.19
N ARG A 6 13.21 -9.11 18.91
CA ARG A 6 11.90 -9.38 18.37
C ARG A 6 11.13 -8.10 18.05
N SER A 7 11.23 -7.10 18.92
CA SER A 7 10.58 -5.82 18.65
C SER A 7 11.13 -5.16 17.39
N VAL A 8 12.45 -5.21 17.22
CA VAL A 8 13.08 -4.66 16.02
C VAL A 8 12.60 -5.43 14.80
N ASP A 9 12.53 -6.75 14.90
CA ASP A 9 12.09 -7.58 13.80
C ASP A 9 10.65 -7.26 13.40
N GLU A 10 9.81 -6.99 14.37
CA GLU A 10 8.42 -6.63 14.06
C GLU A 10 8.34 -5.34 13.27
N ARG A 11 9.17 -4.35 13.60
CA ARG A 11 9.18 -3.12 12.84
C ARG A 11 9.69 -3.33 11.43
N SER A 12 10.64 -4.22 11.26
CA SER A 12 11.24 -4.49 9.96
C SER A 12 10.46 -5.51 9.17
N ARG A 13 9.51 -6.18 9.81
CA ARG A 13 8.78 -7.26 9.17
C ARG A 13 8.00 -6.72 7.97
N PRO A 14 8.06 -7.43 6.84
CA PRO A 14 7.30 -7.00 5.68
C PRO A 14 5.80 -7.09 5.98
N ALA A 15 5.07 -6.08 5.52
CA ALA A 15 3.63 -6.04 5.72
C ALA A 15 2.92 -7.01 4.79
N PHE A 16 3.48 -7.29 3.60
CA PHE A 16 2.85 -8.13 2.60
C PHE A 16 3.90 -8.53 1.56
N LYS A 17 3.49 -9.36 0.61
CA LYS A 17 4.38 -9.83 -0.45
C LYS A 17 3.82 -9.48 -1.82
N LEU A 18 4.71 -9.10 -2.74
CA LEU A 18 4.35 -8.73 -4.10
C LEU A 18 5.17 -9.56 -5.08
N CYS A 19 4.96 -10.87 -5.06
CA CYS A 19 5.79 -11.78 -5.85
C CYS A 19 5.60 -11.61 -7.35
N ASP A 20 4.37 -11.38 -7.80
CA ASP A 20 4.11 -11.20 -9.22
C ASP A 20 4.73 -9.90 -9.73
N SER A 21 4.77 -8.88 -8.90
CA SER A 21 5.40 -7.62 -9.26
C SER A 21 6.91 -7.80 -9.45
N VAL A 22 7.54 -8.59 -8.59
CA VAL A 22 8.97 -8.88 -8.75
C VAL A 22 9.22 -9.58 -10.08
N ASP A 23 8.38 -10.56 -10.41
CA ASP A 23 8.52 -11.30 -11.67
C ASP A 23 8.32 -10.40 -12.89
N ALA A 24 7.44 -9.42 -12.78
CA ALA A 24 7.12 -8.52 -13.88
C ALA A 24 8.10 -7.35 -14.00
N PHE A 25 8.97 -7.16 -13.03
CA PHE A 25 9.88 -6.02 -13.03
C PHE A 25 10.81 -6.10 -14.26
N GLY A 26 10.97 -4.97 -14.92
CA GLY A 26 11.75 -4.92 -16.16
C GLY A 26 10.92 -5.17 -17.40
N SER A 27 9.65 -5.50 -17.27
CA SER A 27 8.75 -5.68 -18.40
C SER A 27 7.77 -4.52 -18.48
N PRO A 28 7.14 -4.31 -19.64
CA PRO A 28 6.13 -3.24 -19.75
C PRO A 28 4.91 -3.46 -18.87
N ALA A 29 4.70 -4.67 -18.35
CA ALA A 29 3.54 -4.99 -17.53
C ALA A 29 3.75 -4.69 -16.05
N PHE A 30 4.95 -4.25 -15.65
CA PHE A 30 5.23 -4.08 -14.22
C PHE A 30 4.23 -3.18 -13.53
N ALA A 31 3.94 -2.01 -14.09
CA ALA A 31 3.04 -1.06 -13.46
C ALA A 31 1.64 -1.65 -13.27
N GLU A 32 1.15 -2.38 -14.27
CA GLU A 32 -0.16 -3.00 -14.20
C GLU A 32 -0.20 -4.13 -13.17
N VAL A 33 0.82 -4.97 -13.16
CA VAL A 33 0.90 -6.07 -12.22
C VAL A 33 1.01 -5.55 -10.79
N LEU A 34 1.85 -4.53 -10.58
CA LEU A 34 2.00 -3.93 -9.26
C LEU A 34 0.67 -3.37 -8.76
N SER A 35 -0.02 -2.63 -9.62
CA SER A 35 -1.31 -2.05 -9.26
C SER A 35 -2.30 -3.15 -8.90
N ARG A 36 -2.37 -4.21 -9.69
CA ARG A 36 -3.28 -5.32 -9.46
C ARG A 36 -2.97 -6.04 -8.14
N GLU A 37 -1.69 -6.28 -7.88
CA GLU A 37 -1.33 -6.94 -6.62
C GLU A 37 -1.65 -6.09 -5.40
N LEU A 38 -1.40 -4.78 -5.49
CA LEU A 38 -1.71 -3.89 -4.38
C LEU A 38 -3.21 -3.82 -4.14
N LEU A 39 -4.01 -3.79 -5.20
CA LEU A 39 -5.46 -3.74 -5.05
C LEU A 39 -6.04 -5.06 -4.57
N ALA A 40 -5.33 -6.16 -4.74
CA ALA A 40 -5.79 -7.48 -4.30
C ALA A 40 -5.48 -7.75 -2.83
N LEU A 41 -4.74 -6.87 -2.16
CA LEU A 41 -4.41 -7.07 -0.76
C LEU A 41 -5.67 -6.96 0.10
N PRO A 42 -5.71 -7.69 1.23
CA PRO A 42 -6.83 -7.55 2.14
C PRO A 42 -7.00 -6.12 2.63
N ASP A 43 -8.22 -5.77 2.98
CA ASP A 43 -8.51 -4.45 3.50
C ASP A 43 -7.67 -4.15 4.73
N GLY A 44 -7.15 -2.93 4.79
CA GLY A 44 -6.35 -2.50 5.92
C GLY A 44 -4.87 -2.87 5.86
N VAL A 45 -4.45 -3.63 4.84
CA VAL A 45 -3.04 -3.99 4.71
C VAL A 45 -2.21 -2.84 4.15
N LEU A 46 -2.75 -2.10 3.18
CA LEU A 46 -2.04 -0.93 2.66
C LEU A 46 -1.93 0.13 3.75
N PRO A 47 -0.75 0.76 3.90
CA PRO A 47 -0.54 1.75 4.96
C PRO A 47 -1.13 3.11 4.58
N ILE A 48 -2.43 3.15 4.41
CA ILE A 48 -3.17 4.40 4.14
C ILE A 48 -4.23 4.58 5.20
N ALA A 49 -4.57 5.85 5.44
CA ALA A 49 -5.60 6.18 6.40
C ALA A 49 -6.35 7.41 5.90
N GLY A 50 -7.61 7.50 6.26
CA GLY A 50 -8.41 8.65 5.93
C GLY A 50 -7.90 9.89 6.64
N GLU A 51 -7.80 10.99 5.93
CA GLU A 51 -7.29 12.24 6.50
C GLU A 51 -8.25 12.84 7.51
N GLN A 52 -9.52 12.52 7.39
CA GLN A 52 -10.54 13.06 8.26
C GLN A 52 -11.02 12.04 9.28
N GLY A 53 -10.29 10.96 9.45
CA GLY A 53 -10.64 9.94 10.42
C GLY A 53 -11.81 9.06 9.99
N GLY A 54 -12.21 9.14 8.73
CA GLY A 54 -13.29 8.32 8.21
C GLY A 54 -12.83 6.94 7.78
N LEU A 55 -13.76 6.18 7.22
CA LEU A 55 -13.48 4.84 6.73
C LEU A 55 -13.15 4.92 5.23
N ILE A 56 -12.18 4.12 4.82
CA ILE A 56 -11.82 4.04 3.42
C ILE A 56 -12.75 3.04 2.73
N ASP A 57 -13.35 3.46 1.63
CA ASP A 57 -14.15 2.57 0.80
C ASP A 57 -13.20 1.71 -0.04
N PRO A 58 -13.09 0.41 0.26
CA PRO A 58 -12.10 -0.42 -0.45
C PRO A 58 -12.42 -0.59 -1.93
N THR A 59 -13.67 -0.41 -2.34
CA THR A 59 -14.03 -0.53 -3.76
C THR A 59 -13.61 0.68 -4.57
N SER A 60 -13.22 1.77 -3.92
CA SER A 60 -12.82 3.00 -4.58
C SER A 60 -11.32 3.08 -4.83
N LEU A 61 -10.55 2.12 -4.32
CA LEU A 61 -9.09 2.18 -4.40
C LEU A 61 -8.59 2.13 -5.84
N GLY A 62 -7.68 3.04 -6.17
CA GLY A 62 -6.95 3.01 -7.41
C GLY A 62 -5.48 3.26 -7.12
N VAL A 63 -4.61 2.59 -7.86
CA VAL A 63 -3.17 2.70 -7.67
C VAL A 63 -2.51 3.04 -8.98
N THR A 64 -1.56 3.98 -8.94
CA THR A 64 -0.76 4.31 -10.11
C THR A 64 0.71 4.33 -9.71
N LEU A 65 1.56 3.79 -10.58
CA LEU A 65 3.00 3.81 -10.35
C LEU A 65 3.54 5.18 -10.74
N LEU A 66 4.22 5.83 -9.81
CA LEU A 66 4.80 7.14 -10.05
C LEU A 66 6.27 7.04 -10.46
N SER A 67 7.02 6.19 -9.78
CA SER A 67 8.42 5.98 -10.11
C SER A 67 8.89 4.66 -9.55
N SER A 68 9.99 4.15 -10.10
CA SER A 68 10.59 2.93 -9.59
C SER A 68 12.09 3.00 -9.75
N ARG A 69 12.78 2.31 -8.86
CA ARG A 69 14.22 2.23 -8.87
C ARG A 69 14.61 0.88 -8.28
N ALA A 70 15.63 0.25 -8.85
CA ALA A 70 15.98 -1.08 -8.39
C ALA A 70 17.49 -1.24 -8.26
N THR A 71 17.86 -2.07 -7.30
CA THR A 71 19.21 -2.62 -7.19
C THR A 71 19.11 -4.11 -7.46
N ALA A 72 20.24 -4.81 -7.30
CA ALA A 72 20.24 -6.26 -7.48
C ALA A 72 19.35 -6.95 -6.44
N GLU A 73 19.08 -6.32 -5.32
CA GLU A 73 18.41 -6.95 -4.19
C GLU A 73 16.99 -6.43 -3.95
N ARG A 74 16.70 -5.21 -4.36
CA ARG A 74 15.45 -4.53 -3.98
C ARG A 74 14.89 -3.71 -5.11
N ILE A 75 13.59 -3.53 -5.06
CA ILE A 75 12.88 -2.59 -5.92
C ILE A 75 12.21 -1.57 -5.01
N GLU A 76 12.47 -0.29 -5.24
CA GLU A 76 11.79 0.78 -4.52
C GLU A 76 10.84 1.45 -5.48
N VAL A 77 9.60 1.59 -5.05
CA VAL A 77 8.56 2.22 -5.88
C VAL A 77 7.88 3.32 -5.11
N ALA A 78 7.46 4.34 -5.83
CA ALA A 78 6.55 5.34 -5.34
C ALA A 78 5.24 5.14 -6.09
N VAL A 79 4.15 5.00 -5.34
CA VAL A 79 2.83 4.80 -5.94
C VAL A 79 1.88 5.85 -5.40
N GLY A 80 0.95 6.28 -6.26
CA GLY A 80 -0.15 7.13 -5.85
C GLY A 80 -1.38 6.26 -5.62
N VAL A 81 -2.04 6.47 -4.50
CA VAL A 81 -3.24 5.73 -4.14
C VAL A 81 -4.40 6.69 -4.05
N PHE A 82 -5.41 6.44 -4.86
CA PHE A 82 -6.65 7.20 -4.87
C PHE A 82 -7.71 6.40 -4.14
N PHE A 83 -8.50 7.06 -3.33
CA PHE A 83 -9.57 6.37 -2.60
C PHE A 83 -10.62 7.38 -2.18
N THR A 84 -11.80 6.86 -1.82
CA THR A 84 -12.86 7.64 -1.25
C THR A 84 -12.93 7.34 0.23
N GLU A 85 -12.91 8.38 1.04
CA GLU A 85 -13.07 8.28 2.47
C GLU A 85 -14.52 8.59 2.82
N ILE A 86 -15.15 7.72 3.60
CA ILE A 86 -16.52 7.92 4.05
C ILE A 86 -16.47 8.66 5.37
N VAL A 87 -17.01 9.86 5.39
CA VAL A 87 -16.93 10.77 6.52
C VAL A 87 -18.34 11.11 6.96
N GLY A 88 -18.52 11.34 8.24
CA GLY A 88 -19.80 11.76 8.77
C GLY A 88 -20.57 10.61 9.39
N GLY A 89 -21.89 10.73 9.37
CA GLY A 89 -22.73 9.74 10.03
C GLY A 89 -22.77 9.90 11.52
N CYS A 90 -22.61 11.13 11.99
CA CYS A 90 -22.70 11.38 13.42
C CYS A 90 -24.13 11.28 13.91
N SER A 91 -24.30 11.31 15.21
CA SER A 91 -25.59 11.14 15.84
C SER A 91 -26.55 12.29 15.55
N CYS A 92 -26.11 13.32 14.86
CA CYS A 92 -26.95 14.47 14.55
C CYS A 92 -27.85 14.26 13.36
N GLY A 93 -27.83 13.07 12.77
CA GLY A 93 -28.67 12.77 11.62
C GLY A 93 -28.04 13.13 10.28
N ASP A 94 -26.78 13.53 10.28
CA ASP A 94 -26.09 13.81 9.03
C ASP A 94 -25.80 12.51 8.31
N GLU A 95 -26.00 12.52 7.00
CA GLU A 95 -25.68 11.37 6.19
C GLU A 95 -24.18 11.31 5.93
N PRO A 96 -23.58 10.10 5.93
CA PRO A 96 -22.21 9.97 5.54
C PRO A 96 -22.01 10.42 4.08
N PHE A 97 -20.86 10.98 3.81
CA PHE A 97 -20.55 11.40 2.46
C PHE A 97 -19.13 10.98 2.09
N GLY A 98 -18.87 10.86 0.80
CA GLY A 98 -17.57 10.44 0.31
C GLY A 98 -16.71 11.64 -0.03
N VAL A 99 -15.46 11.56 0.39
CA VAL A 99 -14.45 12.57 0.07
C VAL A 99 -13.34 11.87 -0.71
N ASN A 100 -13.05 12.38 -1.90
CA ASN A 100 -11.96 11.82 -2.70
C ASN A 100 -10.64 12.23 -2.09
N SER A 101 -9.75 11.26 -1.93
CA SER A 101 -8.46 11.47 -1.28
C SER A 101 -7.36 10.83 -2.10
N TYR A 102 -6.13 11.27 -1.84
CA TYR A 102 -4.96 10.80 -2.56
C TYR A 102 -3.78 10.75 -1.59
N LYS A 103 -3.04 9.65 -1.63
CA LYS A 103 -1.82 9.49 -0.84
C LYS A 103 -0.72 8.93 -1.71
N GLU A 104 0.49 9.35 -1.44
CA GLU A 104 1.66 8.75 -2.08
C GLU A 104 2.33 7.84 -1.08
N LEU A 105 2.66 6.64 -1.53
CA LEU A 105 3.34 5.66 -0.71
C LEU A 105 4.66 5.31 -1.35
N ARG A 106 5.66 5.09 -0.51
CA ARG A 106 6.94 4.53 -0.94
C ARG A 106 7.06 3.15 -0.37
N LEU A 107 7.37 2.20 -1.23
CA LEU A 107 7.44 0.80 -0.85
C LEU A 107 8.78 0.23 -1.26
N ARG A 108 9.31 -0.66 -0.43
CA ARG A 108 10.53 -1.40 -0.74
C ARG A 108 10.18 -2.86 -0.87
N ILE A 109 10.49 -3.44 -2.01
CA ILE A 109 10.18 -4.83 -2.32
C ILE A 109 11.50 -5.59 -2.39
N GLU A 110 11.62 -6.64 -1.59
CA GLU A 110 12.79 -7.52 -1.66
C GLU A 110 12.62 -8.44 -2.85
N ARG A 111 13.62 -8.49 -3.72
CA ARG A 111 13.50 -9.24 -4.96
C ARG A 111 13.57 -10.74 -4.76
N VAL A 112 14.14 -11.18 -3.65
CA VAL A 112 14.33 -12.62 -3.41
C VAL A 112 13.00 -13.30 -3.11
N ASP A 113 12.07 -12.63 -2.44
CA ASP A 113 10.84 -13.26 -2.00
C ASP A 113 9.61 -12.36 -2.12
N GLY A 114 9.76 -11.15 -2.63
CA GLY A 114 8.64 -10.23 -2.78
C GLY A 114 8.22 -9.53 -1.50
N ALA A 115 8.91 -9.77 -0.40
CA ALA A 115 8.56 -9.14 0.87
C ALA A 115 8.60 -7.62 0.74
N THR A 116 7.53 -6.95 1.16
CA THR A 116 7.35 -5.53 0.91
C THR A 116 7.02 -4.82 2.20
N ARG A 117 7.58 -3.62 2.36
CA ARG A 117 7.26 -2.76 3.50
C ARG A 117 7.22 -1.32 3.07
N GLY A 118 6.51 -0.51 3.85
CA GLY A 118 6.49 0.92 3.62
C GLY A 118 7.76 1.58 4.09
N LEU A 119 8.13 2.62 3.40
CA LEU A 119 9.29 3.43 3.76
C LEU A 119 8.90 4.69 4.50
#